data_b6e5613a1affff96aad57bc77c19f598
#
_entry.id   b6e5613a1affff96aad57bc77c19f598
#
_cell.length_a   1.000
_cell.length_b   1.000
_cell.length_c   1.000
_cell.angle_alpha   90.00
_cell.angle_beta   90.00
_cell.angle_gamma   90.00
#
_symmetry.space_group_name_H-M   'P 1'
#
loop_
_entity.id
_entity.type
_entity.pdbx_description
1 polymer ?
#
loop_
_entity_poly.entity_id
_entity_poly.type
_entity_poly.pdbx_seq_one_letter_code
_entity_poly.pdbx_strand_id
1 'polypeptide(L)'
;MAEESDSLLRQKFDIQQNLIRAEKYTDGWHKNIIRWRRRYNNDHYDSQPLPNEQRYTDPTYENTVDLAVGIMQSNEWVWRSRGLKPDSIEEKGTSIIEKAIAGFIDINSDRYQYDHKYETNLNFIRDGGACLLGVWDKSIHDEGFITKDIVDKDMNPVEGAKVYYDLPLRIEVIDPLQINLLPGGAKRWLAAIRTEEMSVYDAEKTYGVELVNYKHMTPQQKLDANKGKFLDYWELAYELIPYGATDYEGLTSEDDLEKYEMRKHLVVRNAIMYEDSFIRPLRIMEGYCDLPYTVSFYNPASRTESDSWHSIISPLENPVRELEDATNMRKRLMIMYSGLPLVARTRSGKSISLDKSMGKVVNLKEGDDLGFPEWRGTPPDVDKHLEFARGRIQQSGFSDVMYGSGVGDASGYGISIMTDQNRIRLEPPITHLENLWTWAARKWVKLVTEFIPDAYMELYGHIRGQDFAETIKGEDLDKYTIRCEIKPEFPNERVRNHAMATQAKGIGVPERILMEEYLDIQQPDDARLMKIQELIETNPLTVQYTIMQELAKRAASGDQIAGQVLAMMQQEMMKQAQGRPEQPQNPEQPMGVQSPTGQPQPEPTPEVMTNRMVEEQQGASPNMMGGI
;
A
#
# COMPACT_ATOMS: atom_id res chain seq x y z
N MET A 1 33.18 -33.91 -19.54
CA MET A 1 33.43 -33.96 -18.05
C MET A 1 34.47 -32.90 -17.60
N ALA A 2 35.71 -32.83 -18.14
CA ALA A 2 36.68 -31.81 -17.68
C ALA A 2 36.29 -30.37 -18.15
N GLU A 3 35.81 -30.19 -19.37
CA GLU A 3 35.36 -28.92 -19.91
C GLU A 3 34.04 -28.44 -19.26
N GLU A 4 33.10 -29.34 -18.96
CA GLU A 4 31.89 -29.02 -18.21
C GLU A 4 32.20 -28.53 -16.79
N SER A 5 33.17 -29.17 -16.11
CA SER A 5 33.59 -28.72 -14.79
C SER A 5 34.22 -27.34 -14.80
N ASP A 6 34.95 -26.98 -15.85
CA ASP A 6 35.61 -25.68 -16.01
C ASP A 6 34.57 -24.57 -16.30
N SER A 7 33.55 -24.85 -17.12
CA SER A 7 32.47 -23.94 -17.41
C SER A 7 31.60 -23.62 -16.17
N LEU A 8 31.26 -24.63 -15.38
CA LEU A 8 30.51 -24.47 -14.13
C LEU A 8 31.31 -23.68 -13.08
N LEU A 9 32.63 -23.91 -13.00
CA LEU A 9 33.50 -23.14 -12.11
C LEU A 9 33.55 -21.65 -12.50
N ARG A 10 33.58 -21.33 -13.79
CA ARG A 10 33.51 -19.96 -14.27
C ARG A 10 32.18 -19.30 -13.96
N GLN A 11 31.08 -19.99 -14.23
CA GLN A 11 29.73 -19.49 -13.87
C GLN A 11 29.62 -19.19 -12.37
N LYS A 12 30.09 -20.11 -11.52
CA LYS A 12 30.12 -19.91 -10.07
C LYS A 12 30.92 -18.67 -9.69
N PHE A 13 32.12 -18.50 -10.25
CA PHE A 13 32.96 -17.35 -9.99
C PHE A 13 32.27 -16.04 -10.40
N ASP A 14 31.64 -15.99 -11.58
CA ASP A 14 30.94 -14.81 -12.09
C ASP A 14 29.74 -14.45 -11.20
N ILE A 15 28.96 -15.44 -10.77
CA ILE A 15 27.84 -15.24 -9.86
C ILE A 15 28.32 -14.68 -8.51
N GLN A 16 29.39 -15.25 -7.94
CA GLN A 16 29.97 -14.76 -6.68
C GLN A 16 30.51 -13.33 -6.80
N GLN A 17 31.18 -12.98 -7.92
CA GLN A 17 31.62 -11.61 -8.17
C GLN A 17 30.46 -10.63 -8.31
N ASN A 18 29.39 -11.03 -8.99
CA ASN A 18 28.20 -10.22 -9.13
C ASN A 18 27.47 -10.05 -7.79
N LEU A 19 27.43 -11.09 -6.94
CA LEU A 19 26.91 -11.01 -5.59
C LEU A 19 27.68 -9.99 -4.74
N ILE A 20 29.00 -10.08 -4.70
CA ILE A 20 29.85 -9.13 -3.94
C ILE A 20 29.59 -7.69 -4.39
N ARG A 21 29.46 -7.46 -5.71
CA ARG A 21 29.17 -6.13 -6.26
C ARG A 21 27.76 -5.66 -5.90
N ALA A 22 26.78 -6.54 -5.94
CA ALA A 22 25.40 -6.24 -5.58
C ALA A 22 25.27 -5.95 -4.06
N GLU A 23 25.89 -6.78 -3.21
CA GLU A 23 25.94 -6.56 -1.75
C GLU A 23 26.59 -5.21 -1.43
N LYS A 24 27.70 -4.88 -2.06
CA LYS A 24 28.36 -3.58 -1.86
C LYS A 24 27.45 -2.41 -2.25
N TYR A 25 26.64 -2.57 -3.30
CA TYR A 25 25.71 -1.53 -3.73
C TYR A 25 24.54 -1.37 -2.75
N THR A 26 23.97 -2.47 -2.22
CA THR A 26 22.82 -2.45 -1.32
C THR A 26 23.19 -2.32 0.17
N ASP A 27 24.46 -2.43 0.54
CA ASP A 27 24.94 -2.42 1.93
C ASP A 27 24.46 -1.17 2.72
N GLY A 28 24.54 0.00 2.11
CA GLY A 28 24.04 1.25 2.73
C GLY A 28 22.54 1.21 3.00
N TRP A 29 21.76 0.66 2.06
CA TRP A 29 20.31 0.47 2.23
C TRP A 29 20.01 -0.53 3.34
N HIS A 30 20.62 -1.71 3.32
CA HIS A 30 20.42 -2.75 4.34
C HIS A 30 20.75 -2.26 5.76
N LYS A 31 21.85 -1.52 5.93
CA LYS A 31 22.20 -0.89 7.22
C LYS A 31 21.13 0.09 7.69
N ASN A 32 20.61 0.89 6.77
CA ASN A 32 19.51 1.81 7.08
C ASN A 32 18.23 1.08 7.44
N ILE A 33 17.85 0.01 6.71
CA ILE A 33 16.68 -0.82 7.03
C ILE A 33 16.76 -1.38 8.45
N ILE A 34 17.90 -1.99 8.81
CA ILE A 34 18.10 -2.54 10.16
C ILE A 34 17.92 -1.44 11.21
N ARG A 35 18.47 -0.24 10.96
CA ARG A 35 18.32 0.90 11.86
C ARG A 35 16.86 1.36 11.95
N TRP A 36 16.17 1.51 10.82
CA TRP A 36 14.77 1.95 10.80
C TRP A 36 13.82 0.94 11.44
N ARG A 37 14.01 -0.36 11.23
CA ARG A 37 13.25 -1.42 11.90
C ARG A 37 13.44 -1.39 13.40
N ARG A 38 14.66 -1.14 13.90
CA ARG A 38 14.92 -0.93 15.32
C ARG A 38 14.17 0.30 15.85
N ARG A 39 14.20 1.42 15.12
CA ARG A 39 13.47 2.65 15.49
C ARG A 39 11.96 2.41 15.52
N TYR A 40 11.42 1.74 14.50
CA TYR A 40 10.01 1.36 14.45
C TYR A 40 9.61 0.48 15.64
N ASN A 41 10.45 -0.45 16.04
CA ASN A 41 10.22 -1.32 17.20
C ASN A 41 10.58 -0.66 18.54
N ASN A 42 10.72 0.66 18.62
CA ASN A 42 11.06 1.43 19.81
C ASN A 42 12.41 1.04 20.45
N ASP A 43 13.33 0.44 19.67
CA ASP A 43 14.72 0.21 20.08
C ASP A 43 15.62 1.32 19.53
N HIS A 44 15.67 2.45 20.26
CA HIS A 44 16.31 3.68 19.81
C HIS A 44 17.77 3.82 20.25
N TYR A 45 18.23 3.00 21.19
CA TYR A 45 19.53 3.14 21.79
C TYR A 45 20.49 2.02 21.37
N ASP A 46 21.70 2.40 20.93
CA ASP A 46 22.72 1.43 20.50
C ASP A 46 23.47 0.79 21.67
N SER A 47 23.37 1.38 22.88
CA SER A 47 24.04 0.88 24.07
C SER A 47 23.02 0.37 25.09
N GLN A 48 23.40 -0.66 25.85
CA GLN A 48 22.58 -1.12 26.96
C GLN A 48 22.44 -0.01 28.02
N PRO A 49 21.26 0.11 28.67
CA PRO A 49 21.07 1.07 29.74
C PRO A 49 22.02 0.77 30.92
N LEU A 50 22.55 1.82 31.52
CA LEU A 50 23.29 1.67 32.79
C LEU A 50 22.35 1.15 33.89
N PRO A 51 22.87 0.46 34.93
CA PRO A 51 22.05 0.05 36.05
C PRO A 51 21.30 1.26 36.63
N ASN A 52 19.98 1.16 36.74
CA ASN A 52 19.03 2.21 37.15
C ASN A 52 18.84 3.39 36.17
N GLU A 53 19.30 3.28 34.95
CA GLU A 53 19.01 4.26 33.89
C GLU A 53 17.64 3.94 33.25
N GLN A 54 16.67 4.84 33.47
CA GLN A 54 15.39 4.80 32.72
C GLN A 54 15.55 5.66 31.48
N ARG A 55 15.45 5.04 30.31
CA ARG A 55 15.46 5.73 29.03
C ARG A 55 14.04 5.93 28.55
N TYR A 56 13.78 7.11 28.04
CA TYR A 56 12.52 7.44 27.37
C TYR A 56 12.68 7.16 25.89
N THR A 57 11.76 6.43 25.32
CA THR A 57 11.59 6.23 23.89
C THR A 57 10.29 6.86 23.45
N ASP A 58 10.32 7.58 22.33
CA ASP A 58 9.15 8.24 21.78
C ASP A 58 8.56 7.40 20.65
N PRO A 59 7.25 7.05 20.66
CA PRO A 59 6.63 6.18 19.65
C PRO A 59 6.36 6.89 18.33
N THR A 60 6.93 8.05 18.08
CA THR A 60 6.69 8.85 16.88
C THR A 60 6.99 8.07 15.58
N TYR A 61 8.03 7.23 15.58
CA TYR A 61 8.37 6.44 14.39
C TYR A 61 7.29 5.42 14.05
N GLU A 62 6.86 4.62 15.04
CA GLU A 62 5.80 3.63 14.90
C GLU A 62 4.51 4.31 14.43
N ASN A 63 4.06 5.33 15.16
CA ASN A 63 2.84 6.07 14.84
C ASN A 63 2.86 6.69 13.42
N THR A 64 4.01 7.21 12.99
CA THR A 64 4.14 7.82 11.65
C THR A 64 4.07 6.79 10.54
N VAL A 65 4.74 5.64 10.72
CA VAL A 65 4.72 4.54 9.76
C VAL A 65 3.32 3.95 9.67
N ASP A 66 2.71 3.62 10.81
CA ASP A 66 1.39 3.00 10.86
C ASP A 66 0.30 3.91 10.27
N LEU A 67 0.38 5.21 10.55
CA LEU A 67 -0.52 6.19 9.95
C LEU A 67 -0.34 6.24 8.41
N ALA A 68 0.90 6.29 7.92
CA ALA A 68 1.17 6.32 6.48
C ALA A 68 0.70 5.04 5.78
N VAL A 69 0.98 3.87 6.38
CA VAL A 69 0.52 2.57 5.87
C VAL A 69 -1.01 2.50 5.90
N GLY A 70 -1.64 2.95 6.98
CA GLY A 70 -3.10 3.00 7.11
C GLY A 70 -3.75 3.89 6.05
N ILE A 71 -3.18 5.07 5.78
CA ILE A 71 -3.63 5.95 4.69
C ILE A 71 -3.51 5.25 3.34
N MET A 72 -2.42 4.55 3.07
CA MET A 72 -2.22 3.85 1.81
C MET A 72 -3.10 2.61 1.66
N GLN A 73 -3.44 1.94 2.76
CA GLN A 73 -4.26 0.73 2.75
C GLN A 73 -5.76 1.04 2.72
N SER A 74 -6.19 2.17 3.30
CA SER A 74 -7.60 2.58 3.29
C SER A 74 -8.11 2.94 1.89
N ASN A 75 -7.22 3.02 0.91
CA ASN A 75 -7.52 3.44 -0.44
C ASN A 75 -7.77 2.27 -1.36
N GLU A 76 -8.76 2.41 -2.21
CA GLU A 76 -8.93 1.51 -3.31
C GLU A 76 -7.85 1.71 -4.36
N TRP A 77 -7.25 0.62 -4.77
CA TRP A 77 -6.29 0.60 -5.86
C TRP A 77 -7.04 0.42 -7.17
N VAL A 78 -6.87 1.39 -8.03
CA VAL A 78 -7.57 1.43 -9.29
C VAL A 78 -6.64 1.00 -10.40
N TRP A 79 -7.02 -0.03 -11.12
CA TRP A 79 -6.27 -0.49 -12.27
C TRP A 79 -6.89 0.09 -13.53
N ARG A 80 -6.19 1.04 -14.15
CA ARG A 80 -6.61 1.59 -15.43
C ARG A 80 -5.92 0.87 -16.57
N SER A 81 -6.69 0.50 -17.58
CA SER A 81 -6.17 -0.04 -18.81
C SER A 81 -6.49 0.89 -19.99
N ARG A 82 -5.59 0.91 -20.94
CA ARG A 82 -5.80 1.58 -22.22
C ARG A 82 -5.49 0.61 -23.33
N GLY A 83 -6.38 0.49 -24.31
CA GLY A 83 -6.13 -0.30 -25.51
C GLY A 83 -4.86 0.14 -26.24
N LEU A 84 -4.09 -0.80 -26.75
CA LEU A 84 -2.88 -0.52 -27.53
C LEU A 84 -3.18 0.18 -28.86
N LYS A 85 -4.40 -0.01 -29.40
CA LYS A 85 -4.87 0.70 -30.60
C LYS A 85 -5.66 1.95 -30.22
N PRO A 86 -5.39 3.12 -30.86
CA PRO A 86 -6.06 4.38 -30.54
C PRO A 86 -7.59 4.35 -30.65
N ASP A 87 -8.13 3.49 -31.50
CA ASP A 87 -9.57 3.40 -31.79
C ASP A 87 -10.32 2.42 -30.87
N SER A 88 -9.60 1.68 -30.03
CA SER A 88 -10.18 0.73 -29.07
C SER A 88 -10.29 1.36 -27.68
N ILE A 89 -11.10 2.40 -27.54
CA ILE A 89 -11.58 2.87 -26.23
C ILE A 89 -12.70 1.92 -25.81
N GLU A 90 -12.34 0.68 -25.50
CA GLU A 90 -13.30 -0.26 -24.93
C GLU A 90 -13.25 -0.11 -23.41
N GLU A 91 -14.25 0.57 -22.86
CA GLU A 91 -14.49 0.64 -21.40
C GLU A 91 -14.57 -0.76 -20.76
N LYS A 92 -15.02 -1.77 -21.51
CA LYS A 92 -15.05 -3.18 -21.09
C LYS A 92 -13.66 -3.78 -20.80
N GLY A 93 -12.61 -3.33 -21.49
CA GLY A 93 -11.25 -3.85 -21.27
C GLY A 93 -10.66 -3.45 -19.92
N THR A 94 -11.04 -2.29 -19.38
CA THR A 94 -10.59 -1.83 -18.07
C THR A 94 -11.08 -2.78 -16.98
N SER A 95 -12.35 -3.17 -17.01
CA SER A 95 -12.94 -4.09 -16.05
C SER A 95 -12.25 -5.47 -16.07
N ILE A 96 -11.92 -6.02 -17.24
CA ILE A 96 -11.25 -7.33 -17.36
C ILE A 96 -9.86 -7.29 -16.75
N ILE A 97 -9.05 -6.27 -17.05
CA ILE A 97 -7.69 -6.12 -16.50
C ILE A 97 -7.72 -5.88 -14.98
N GLU A 98 -8.64 -5.04 -14.50
CA GLU A 98 -8.81 -4.78 -13.08
C GLU A 98 -9.10 -6.09 -12.32
N LYS A 99 -10.05 -6.88 -12.82
CA LYS A 99 -10.40 -8.18 -12.25
C LYS A 99 -9.25 -9.19 -12.34
N ALA A 100 -8.53 -9.22 -13.48
CA ALA A 100 -7.40 -10.12 -13.63
C ALA A 100 -6.30 -9.84 -12.59
N ILE A 101 -5.90 -8.59 -12.43
CA ILE A 101 -4.83 -8.24 -11.50
C ILE A 101 -5.28 -8.40 -10.05
N ALA A 102 -6.50 -7.99 -9.71
CA ALA A 102 -7.05 -8.22 -8.38
C ALA A 102 -7.09 -9.72 -8.07
N GLY A 103 -7.60 -10.55 -9.00
CA GLY A 103 -7.61 -11.99 -8.86
C GLY A 103 -6.20 -12.60 -8.68
N PHE A 104 -5.20 -12.12 -9.43
CA PHE A 104 -3.81 -12.58 -9.23
C PHE A 104 -3.30 -12.31 -7.81
N ILE A 105 -3.59 -11.13 -7.26
CA ILE A 105 -3.17 -10.75 -5.92
C ILE A 105 -3.96 -11.55 -4.87
N ASP A 106 -5.28 -11.62 -5.01
CA ASP A 106 -6.16 -12.24 -4.01
C ASP A 106 -5.92 -13.77 -3.94
N ILE A 107 -5.82 -14.46 -5.10
CA ILE A 107 -5.48 -15.89 -5.15
C ILE A 107 -4.13 -16.17 -4.46
N ASN A 108 -3.12 -15.31 -4.67
CA ASN A 108 -1.84 -15.48 -4.00
C ASN A 108 -1.92 -15.14 -2.51
N SER A 109 -2.70 -14.12 -2.12
CA SER A 109 -2.91 -13.77 -0.71
C SER A 109 -3.58 -14.92 0.06
N ASP A 110 -4.59 -15.56 -0.54
CA ASP A 110 -5.25 -16.74 0.04
C ASP A 110 -4.31 -17.95 0.12
N ARG A 111 -3.53 -18.19 -0.94
CA ARG A 111 -2.58 -19.31 -1.00
C ARG A 111 -1.51 -19.21 0.06
N TYR A 112 -0.96 -18.03 0.29
CA TYR A 112 0.14 -17.82 1.23
C TYR A 112 -0.31 -17.28 2.59
N GLN A 113 -1.60 -16.96 2.75
CA GLN A 113 -2.23 -16.50 3.99
C GLN A 113 -1.60 -15.21 4.54
N TYR A 114 -1.23 -14.27 3.66
CA TYR A 114 -0.81 -12.93 4.06
C TYR A 114 -1.26 -11.86 3.06
N ASP A 115 -1.42 -10.63 3.54
CA ASP A 115 -1.82 -9.49 2.71
C ASP A 115 -0.62 -8.89 1.98
N HIS A 116 -0.51 -9.17 0.69
CA HIS A 116 0.55 -8.64 -0.18
C HIS A 116 0.56 -7.11 -0.24
N LYS A 117 -0.61 -6.47 -0.21
CA LYS A 117 -0.72 -5.01 -0.25
C LYS A 117 -0.18 -4.38 1.03
N TYR A 118 -0.61 -4.91 2.18
CA TYR A 118 -0.15 -4.42 3.48
C TYR A 118 1.37 -4.56 3.63
N GLU A 119 1.90 -5.72 3.33
CA GLU A 119 3.33 -6.00 3.51
C GLU A 119 4.20 -5.18 2.56
N THR A 120 3.74 -4.99 1.31
CA THR A 120 4.41 -4.10 0.36
C THR A 120 4.40 -2.66 0.85
N ASN A 121 3.28 -2.15 1.34
CA ASN A 121 3.16 -0.79 1.87
C ASN A 121 4.05 -0.60 3.09
N LEU A 122 4.05 -1.56 4.01
CA LEU A 122 4.89 -1.51 5.21
C LEU A 122 6.38 -1.46 4.85
N ASN A 123 6.84 -2.38 3.99
CA ASN A 123 8.23 -2.40 3.55
C ASN A 123 8.60 -1.12 2.80
N PHE A 124 7.72 -0.63 1.93
CA PHE A 124 7.96 0.58 1.15
C PHE A 124 8.11 1.82 2.04
N ILE A 125 7.25 2.00 3.02
CA ILE A 125 7.22 3.15 3.92
C ILE A 125 8.31 3.07 4.99
N ARG A 126 8.41 1.92 5.70
CA ARG A 126 9.33 1.71 6.81
C ARG A 126 10.76 1.52 6.33
N ASP A 127 10.96 0.64 5.35
CA ASP A 127 12.27 0.20 4.89
C ASP A 127 12.80 1.02 3.70
N GLY A 128 12.03 2.01 3.24
CA GLY A 128 12.43 2.92 2.17
C GLY A 128 12.43 2.29 0.78
N GLY A 129 11.82 1.12 0.61
CA GLY A 129 11.66 0.44 -0.67
C GLY A 129 10.99 -0.91 -0.51
N ALA A 130 10.36 -1.39 -1.57
CA ALA A 130 9.72 -2.70 -1.61
C ALA A 130 10.12 -3.48 -2.86
N CYS A 131 10.09 -4.79 -2.73
CA CYS A 131 10.41 -5.73 -3.79
C CYS A 131 9.29 -6.75 -3.95
N LEU A 132 8.78 -6.86 -5.18
CA LEU A 132 7.79 -7.86 -5.58
C LEU A 132 8.46 -8.88 -6.52
N LEU A 133 8.24 -10.15 -6.24
CA LEU A 133 8.60 -11.26 -7.10
C LEU A 133 7.36 -11.77 -7.83
N GLY A 134 7.48 -12.04 -9.13
CA GLY A 134 6.45 -12.72 -9.90
C GLY A 134 7.08 -13.79 -10.78
N VAL A 135 6.83 -15.05 -10.48
CA VAL A 135 7.41 -16.19 -11.20
C VAL A 135 6.31 -17.17 -11.61
N TRP A 136 6.56 -17.86 -12.71
CA TRP A 136 5.76 -19.00 -13.13
C TRP A 136 6.24 -20.24 -12.41
N ASP A 137 5.43 -20.76 -11.51
CA ASP A 137 5.79 -21.91 -10.64
C ASP A 137 5.09 -23.18 -11.11
N LYS A 138 5.81 -24.01 -11.85
CA LYS A 138 5.30 -25.28 -12.38
C LYS A 138 4.96 -26.32 -11.29
N SER A 139 5.31 -26.09 -10.04
CA SER A 139 4.92 -26.96 -8.93
C SER A 139 3.45 -26.77 -8.53
N ILE A 140 2.83 -25.66 -8.97
CA ILE A 140 1.43 -25.34 -8.76
C ILE A 140 0.67 -25.76 -10.02
N HIS A 141 0.00 -26.91 -10.01
CA HIS A 141 -0.90 -27.44 -11.06
C HIS A 141 -0.65 -26.91 -12.49
N ASP A 142 0.47 -27.31 -13.10
CA ASP A 142 0.90 -26.86 -14.43
C ASP A 142 -0.02 -27.38 -15.57
N GLU A 143 -0.93 -28.31 -15.27
CA GLU A 143 -1.85 -28.90 -16.25
C GLU A 143 -3.26 -28.36 -16.04
N GLY A 144 -3.70 -27.44 -16.92
CA GLY A 144 -5.09 -26.99 -16.92
C GLY A 144 -6.07 -28.14 -17.21
N PHE A 145 -7.27 -28.04 -16.68
CA PHE A 145 -8.34 -29.01 -16.88
C PHE A 145 -9.06 -28.77 -18.20
N ILE A 146 -9.35 -29.82 -18.94
CA ILE A 146 -10.17 -29.72 -20.14
C ILE A 146 -11.64 -29.74 -19.73
N THR A 147 -12.36 -28.65 -19.98
CA THR A 147 -13.80 -28.57 -19.70
C THR A 147 -14.61 -28.29 -20.98
N LYS A 148 -15.90 -28.65 -20.95
CA LYS A 148 -16.86 -28.36 -22.00
C LYS A 148 -17.80 -27.20 -21.64
N ASP A 149 -17.62 -26.64 -20.43
CA ASP A 149 -18.56 -25.68 -19.88
C ASP A 149 -18.26 -24.23 -20.28
N ILE A 150 -17.19 -24.02 -21.04
CA ILE A 150 -16.83 -22.69 -21.54
C ILE A 150 -17.60 -22.38 -22.81
N VAL A 151 -18.23 -21.22 -22.81
CA VAL A 151 -19.01 -20.68 -23.93
C VAL A 151 -18.25 -19.48 -24.49
N ASP A 152 -18.12 -19.42 -25.83
CA ASP A 152 -17.56 -18.27 -26.54
C ASP A 152 -18.49 -17.04 -26.43
N LYS A 153 -17.99 -15.86 -26.86
CA LYS A 153 -18.78 -14.60 -26.91
C LYS A 153 -20.11 -14.74 -27.66
N ASP A 154 -20.19 -15.70 -28.55
CA ASP A 154 -21.39 -16.04 -29.33
C ASP A 154 -22.25 -17.15 -28.71
N MET A 155 -22.02 -17.47 -27.42
CA MET A 155 -22.74 -18.52 -26.67
C MET A 155 -22.53 -19.94 -27.19
N ASN A 156 -21.49 -20.19 -27.99
CA ASN A 156 -21.15 -21.53 -28.47
C ASN A 156 -20.18 -22.23 -27.51
N PRO A 157 -20.39 -23.52 -27.18
CA PRO A 157 -19.46 -24.26 -26.33
C PRO A 157 -18.11 -24.43 -27.06
N VAL A 158 -17.01 -24.08 -26.37
CA VAL A 158 -15.66 -24.27 -26.91
C VAL A 158 -15.21 -25.69 -26.60
N GLU A 159 -15.19 -26.57 -27.60
CA GLU A 159 -14.74 -27.95 -27.42
C GLU A 159 -13.23 -27.99 -27.09
N GLY A 160 -12.89 -28.66 -25.99
CA GLY A 160 -11.49 -28.87 -25.57
C GLY A 160 -10.80 -27.66 -24.96
N ALA A 161 -11.56 -26.69 -24.47
CA ALA A 161 -11.00 -25.54 -23.74
C ALA A 161 -10.23 -25.98 -22.49
N LYS A 162 -9.02 -25.46 -22.35
CA LYS A 162 -8.16 -25.70 -21.18
C LYS A 162 -8.41 -24.60 -20.16
N VAL A 163 -8.74 -24.96 -18.92
CA VAL A 163 -9.04 -24.02 -17.83
C VAL A 163 -8.09 -24.25 -16.68
N TYR A 164 -7.52 -23.16 -16.17
CA TYR A 164 -6.73 -23.15 -14.95
C TYR A 164 -7.60 -22.60 -13.81
N TYR A 165 -7.93 -23.46 -12.84
CA TYR A 165 -8.63 -23.08 -11.61
C TYR A 165 -7.65 -22.57 -10.54
N ASP A 166 -6.41 -23.00 -10.59
CA ASP A 166 -5.33 -22.55 -9.73
C ASP A 166 -4.16 -22.11 -10.60
N LEU A 167 -3.98 -20.81 -10.69
CA LEU A 167 -3.01 -20.20 -11.59
C LEU A 167 -1.58 -20.44 -11.09
N PRO A 168 -0.66 -20.99 -11.93
CA PRO A 168 0.73 -21.20 -11.58
C PRO A 168 1.56 -19.91 -11.41
N LEU A 169 0.92 -18.77 -11.33
CA LEU A 169 1.58 -17.49 -11.05
C LEU A 169 1.79 -17.34 -9.54
N ARG A 170 3.05 -17.36 -9.12
CA ARG A 170 3.46 -17.11 -7.75
C ARG A 170 3.89 -15.66 -7.59
N ILE A 171 3.22 -14.95 -6.71
CA ILE A 171 3.53 -13.57 -6.33
C ILE A 171 3.99 -13.59 -4.88
N GLU A 172 5.14 -12.97 -4.60
CA GLU A 172 5.68 -12.82 -3.24
C GLU A 172 6.16 -11.40 -2.99
N VAL A 173 5.95 -10.92 -1.78
CA VAL A 173 6.63 -9.73 -1.25
C VAL A 173 7.95 -10.17 -0.63
N ILE A 174 9.05 -9.74 -1.20
CA ILE A 174 10.38 -10.12 -0.72
C ILE A 174 10.84 -9.12 0.34
N ASP A 175 11.36 -9.63 1.45
CA ASP A 175 11.99 -8.78 2.47
C ASP A 175 13.15 -8.00 1.82
N PRO A 176 13.14 -6.66 1.90
CA PRO A 176 14.21 -5.82 1.35
C PRO A 176 15.62 -6.19 1.81
N LEU A 177 15.78 -6.81 2.99
CA LEU A 177 17.08 -7.31 3.47
C LEU A 177 17.58 -8.55 2.72
N GLN A 178 16.67 -9.27 2.06
CA GLN A 178 17.02 -10.49 1.32
C GLN A 178 17.42 -10.22 -0.13
N ILE A 179 17.17 -9.02 -0.66
CA ILE A 179 17.41 -8.70 -2.07
C ILE A 179 18.66 -7.86 -2.27
N ASN A 180 19.55 -8.33 -3.12
CA ASN A 180 20.74 -7.62 -3.56
C ASN A 180 20.61 -7.27 -5.04
N LEU A 181 20.80 -6.01 -5.38
CA LEU A 181 20.57 -5.49 -6.71
C LEU A 181 21.89 -5.06 -7.35
N LEU A 182 22.13 -5.49 -8.59
CA LEU A 182 23.25 -5.05 -9.38
C LEU A 182 22.78 -4.04 -10.43
N PRO A 183 23.16 -2.75 -10.34
CA PRO A 183 22.80 -1.77 -11.33
C PRO A 183 23.55 -2.00 -12.64
N GLY A 184 22.82 -1.93 -13.74
CA GLY A 184 23.36 -1.89 -15.10
C GLY A 184 23.43 -0.47 -15.64
N GLY A 185 24.04 -0.30 -16.81
CA GLY A 185 23.93 0.94 -17.55
C GLY A 185 22.47 1.29 -17.88
N ALA A 186 22.21 2.57 -18.23
CA ALA A 186 20.87 3.05 -18.64
C ALA A 186 19.75 2.87 -17.60
N LYS A 187 20.06 2.97 -16.32
CA LYS A 187 19.09 2.89 -15.20
C LYS A 187 18.29 1.57 -15.13
N ARG A 188 18.83 0.47 -15.65
CA ARG A 188 18.24 -0.87 -15.60
C ARG A 188 18.98 -1.73 -14.57
N TRP A 189 18.29 -2.64 -13.92
CA TRP A 189 18.92 -3.67 -13.11
C TRP A 189 19.52 -4.73 -14.03
N LEU A 190 20.79 -5.07 -13.80
CA LEU A 190 21.49 -6.13 -14.53
C LEU A 190 21.21 -7.49 -13.89
N ALA A 191 21.24 -7.52 -12.56
CA ALA A 191 20.90 -8.72 -11.81
C ALA A 191 20.14 -8.38 -10.54
N ALA A 192 19.33 -9.33 -10.10
CA ALA A 192 18.66 -9.35 -8.81
C ALA A 192 18.96 -10.69 -8.13
N ILE A 193 19.45 -10.65 -6.90
CA ILE A 193 19.96 -11.80 -6.18
C ILE A 193 19.26 -11.86 -4.84
N ARG A 194 18.38 -12.85 -4.66
CA ARG A 194 17.78 -13.13 -3.36
C ARG A 194 18.74 -13.97 -2.54
N THR A 195 18.99 -13.55 -1.32
CA THR A 195 19.83 -14.27 -0.37
C THR A 195 18.99 -14.60 0.86
N GLU A 196 18.99 -15.86 1.25
CA GLU A 196 18.26 -16.35 2.41
C GLU A 196 19.11 -17.34 3.21
N GLU A 197 18.95 -17.36 4.51
CA GLU A 197 19.59 -18.35 5.36
C GLU A 197 18.63 -19.51 5.62
N MET A 198 18.96 -20.71 5.13
CA MET A 198 18.15 -21.90 5.35
C MET A 198 19.00 -23.10 5.74
N SER A 199 18.36 -24.12 6.32
CA SER A 199 19.07 -25.37 6.60
C SER A 199 19.30 -26.18 5.33
N VAL A 200 20.31 -27.06 5.34
CA VAL A 200 20.56 -28.00 4.22
C VAL A 200 19.33 -28.87 3.93
N TYR A 201 18.66 -29.33 5.00
CA TYR A 201 17.45 -30.14 4.90
C TYR A 201 16.32 -29.40 4.17
N ASP A 202 16.08 -28.13 4.54
CA ASP A 202 15.02 -27.32 3.92
C ASP A 202 15.32 -27.04 2.46
N ALA A 203 16.59 -26.75 2.12
CA ALA A 203 17.03 -26.53 0.75
C ALA A 203 16.81 -27.78 -0.12
N GLU A 204 17.23 -28.95 0.36
CA GLU A 204 17.04 -30.21 -0.37
C GLU A 204 15.55 -30.56 -0.53
N LYS A 205 14.75 -30.37 0.50
CA LYS A 205 13.32 -30.67 0.49
C LYS A 205 12.55 -29.74 -0.47
N THR A 206 12.87 -28.44 -0.44
CA THR A 206 12.19 -27.44 -1.28
C THR A 206 12.44 -27.67 -2.76
N TYR A 207 13.67 -28.04 -3.13
CA TYR A 207 14.05 -28.20 -4.54
C TYR A 207 14.10 -29.65 -5.02
N GLY A 208 13.88 -30.61 -4.15
CA GLY A 208 13.92 -32.04 -4.49
C GLY A 208 15.29 -32.54 -4.95
N VAL A 209 16.36 -31.83 -4.59
CA VAL A 209 17.74 -32.09 -5.04
C VAL A 209 18.61 -32.43 -3.85
N GLU A 210 19.37 -33.54 -3.93
CA GLU A 210 20.34 -33.90 -2.92
C GLU A 210 21.67 -33.16 -3.15
N LEU A 211 22.07 -32.32 -2.19
CA LEU A 211 23.30 -31.53 -2.27
C LEU A 211 24.55 -32.42 -2.10
N VAL A 212 25.40 -32.43 -3.13
CA VAL A 212 26.56 -33.32 -3.23
C VAL A 212 27.48 -33.25 -2.01
N ASN A 213 27.72 -32.00 -1.52
CA ASN A 213 28.63 -31.76 -0.41
C ASN A 213 28.10 -32.28 0.94
N TYR A 214 26.80 -32.58 1.05
CA TYR A 214 26.11 -32.94 2.29
C TYR A 214 25.52 -34.37 2.28
N LYS A 215 25.84 -35.16 1.24
CA LYS A 215 25.35 -36.56 1.10
C LYS A 215 25.72 -37.48 2.26
N HIS A 216 26.82 -37.18 2.95
CA HIS A 216 27.30 -37.94 4.08
C HIS A 216 26.55 -37.66 5.39
N MET A 217 25.72 -36.66 5.45
CA MET A 217 24.96 -36.25 6.64
C MET A 217 23.63 -36.99 6.73
N THR A 218 23.22 -37.35 7.93
CA THR A 218 21.87 -37.86 8.19
C THR A 218 20.85 -36.69 8.11
N PRO A 219 19.55 -36.98 7.89
CA PRO A 219 18.53 -35.94 7.85
C PRO A 219 18.52 -35.03 9.10
N GLN A 220 18.73 -35.60 10.28
CA GLN A 220 18.81 -34.85 11.52
C GLN A 220 20.05 -33.96 11.58
N GLN A 221 21.20 -34.46 11.13
CA GLN A 221 22.41 -33.64 11.04
C GLN A 221 22.27 -32.50 10.02
N LYS A 222 21.54 -32.69 8.92
CA LYS A 222 21.24 -31.65 7.94
C LYS A 222 20.32 -30.57 8.49
N LEU A 223 19.37 -30.95 9.37
CA LEU A 223 18.48 -30.03 10.06
C LEU A 223 19.20 -29.21 11.15
N ASP A 224 20.07 -29.89 11.91
CA ASP A 224 20.82 -29.32 13.04
C ASP A 224 22.08 -28.55 12.58
N ALA A 225 22.48 -28.71 11.32
CA ALA A 225 23.58 -27.94 10.74
C ALA A 225 23.31 -26.45 10.77
N ASN A 226 24.36 -25.63 10.88
CA ASN A 226 24.24 -24.20 10.74
C ASN A 226 23.55 -23.85 9.43
N LYS A 227 22.66 -22.87 9.47
CA LYS A 227 22.01 -22.38 8.26
C LYS A 227 23.06 -21.88 7.29
N GLY A 228 22.95 -22.29 6.05
CA GLY A 228 23.81 -21.85 4.97
C GLY A 228 23.11 -20.80 4.10
N LYS A 229 23.90 -20.11 3.32
CA LYS A 229 23.42 -19.05 2.44
C LYS A 229 22.83 -19.67 1.17
N PHE A 230 21.53 -19.49 0.99
CA PHE A 230 20.81 -19.80 -0.24
C PHE A 230 20.83 -18.59 -1.16
N LEU A 231 21.01 -18.82 -2.46
CA LEU A 231 21.08 -17.80 -3.49
C LEU A 231 20.12 -18.14 -4.63
N ASP A 232 19.18 -17.25 -4.91
CA ASP A 232 18.39 -17.26 -6.14
C ASP A 232 18.86 -16.09 -7.01
N TYR A 233 19.65 -16.41 -8.03
CA TYR A 233 20.34 -15.47 -8.89
C TYR A 233 19.60 -15.32 -10.21
N TRP A 234 19.23 -14.10 -10.55
CA TRP A 234 18.61 -13.74 -11.83
C TRP A 234 19.40 -12.62 -12.48
N GLU A 235 19.68 -12.77 -13.78
CA GLU A 235 20.40 -11.74 -14.53
C GLU A 235 19.84 -11.54 -15.93
N LEU A 236 20.10 -10.34 -16.47
CA LEU A 236 19.90 -10.00 -17.87
C LEU A 236 21.21 -10.11 -18.62
N ALA A 237 21.26 -10.95 -19.63
CA ALA A 237 22.42 -11.15 -20.46
C ALA A 237 22.07 -11.03 -21.94
N TYR A 238 23.09 -10.66 -22.76
CA TYR A 238 22.94 -10.72 -24.20
C TYR A 238 23.54 -12.01 -24.72
N GLU A 239 22.71 -12.85 -25.30
CA GLU A 239 23.15 -14.09 -25.93
C GLU A 239 22.86 -14.09 -27.43
N LEU A 240 23.67 -14.86 -28.16
CA LEU A 240 23.43 -15.13 -29.57
C LEU A 240 22.44 -16.27 -29.67
N ILE A 241 21.25 -15.99 -30.19
CA ILE A 241 20.18 -16.95 -30.32
C ILE A 241 19.87 -17.14 -31.82
N PRO A 242 19.63 -18.38 -32.29
CA PRO A 242 19.22 -18.64 -33.63
C PRO A 242 17.82 -18.04 -33.90
N TYR A 243 17.73 -17.13 -34.88
CA TYR A 243 16.50 -16.42 -35.19
C TYR A 243 15.51 -17.36 -35.89
N GLY A 244 14.29 -17.47 -35.31
CA GLY A 244 13.23 -18.30 -35.87
C GLY A 244 13.22 -19.75 -35.38
N ALA A 245 14.11 -20.14 -34.47
CA ALA A 245 14.00 -21.43 -33.78
C ALA A 245 12.93 -21.34 -32.69
N THR A 246 12.07 -22.35 -32.64
CA THR A 246 10.99 -22.46 -31.64
C THR A 246 11.43 -23.16 -30.36
N ASP A 247 12.55 -23.89 -30.40
CA ASP A 247 13.11 -24.63 -29.28
C ASP A 247 14.63 -24.49 -29.31
N TYR A 248 15.18 -23.79 -28.33
CA TYR A 248 16.63 -23.51 -28.24
C TYR A 248 17.39 -24.65 -27.56
N GLU A 249 16.76 -25.38 -26.66
CA GLU A 249 17.40 -26.48 -25.92
C GLU A 249 17.63 -27.73 -26.81
N GLY A 250 16.85 -27.86 -27.88
CA GLY A 250 16.97 -28.96 -28.86
C GLY A 250 18.10 -28.78 -29.89
N LEU A 251 18.64 -27.58 -30.06
CA LEU A 251 19.67 -27.24 -31.06
C LEU A 251 21.08 -27.43 -30.48
N THR A 252 21.51 -28.68 -30.36
CA THR A 252 22.82 -29.02 -29.76
C THR A 252 23.92 -29.26 -30.79
N SER A 253 23.59 -29.40 -32.08
CA SER A 253 24.57 -29.66 -33.12
C SER A 253 25.01 -28.39 -33.86
N GLU A 254 26.31 -28.25 -34.16
CA GLU A 254 26.81 -27.14 -34.96
C GLU A 254 26.13 -27.05 -36.33
N ASP A 255 25.79 -28.17 -36.96
CA ASP A 255 25.09 -28.28 -38.25
C ASP A 255 23.66 -27.72 -38.21
N ASP A 256 23.00 -27.73 -37.08
CA ASP A 256 21.68 -27.15 -36.91
C ASP A 256 21.75 -25.66 -36.65
N LEU A 257 22.78 -25.18 -35.97
CA LEU A 257 23.00 -23.76 -35.71
C LEU A 257 23.41 -23.01 -37.00
N GLU A 258 24.13 -23.65 -37.96
CA GLU A 258 24.48 -23.05 -39.25
C GLU A 258 23.23 -22.74 -40.11
N LYS A 259 22.09 -23.37 -39.86
CA LYS A 259 20.85 -23.12 -40.62
C LYS A 259 20.12 -21.82 -40.22
N TYR A 260 20.49 -21.25 -39.08
CA TYR A 260 19.79 -20.08 -38.54
C TYR A 260 20.72 -18.86 -38.51
N GLU A 261 20.13 -17.67 -38.74
CA GLU A 261 20.82 -16.41 -38.53
C GLU A 261 20.93 -16.15 -37.02
N MET A 262 22.16 -16.13 -36.50
CA MET A 262 22.42 -15.84 -35.10
C MET A 262 22.22 -14.36 -34.82
N ARG A 263 21.27 -14.03 -33.98
CA ARG A 263 21.00 -12.65 -33.52
C ARG A 263 21.23 -12.50 -32.04
N LYS A 264 21.73 -11.32 -31.66
CA LYS A 264 21.99 -10.97 -30.28
C LYS A 264 20.69 -10.56 -29.60
N HIS A 265 20.19 -11.39 -28.70
CA HIS A 265 18.98 -11.14 -27.93
C HIS A 265 19.31 -10.90 -26.45
N LEU A 266 18.46 -10.09 -25.80
CA LEU A 266 18.49 -9.95 -24.36
C LEU A 266 17.67 -11.07 -23.74
N VAL A 267 18.31 -11.91 -22.95
CA VAL A 267 17.69 -13.05 -22.28
C VAL A 267 17.76 -12.91 -20.77
N VAL A 268 16.83 -13.56 -20.10
CA VAL A 268 16.81 -13.71 -18.65
C VAL A 268 17.43 -15.06 -18.30
N ARG A 269 18.44 -15.04 -17.42
CA ARG A 269 19.07 -16.27 -16.93
C ARG A 269 18.85 -16.41 -15.44
N ASN A 270 18.73 -17.66 -14.98
CA ASN A 270 18.57 -17.96 -13.56
C ASN A 270 19.51 -19.10 -13.14
N ALA A 271 20.05 -18.98 -11.95
CA ALA A 271 20.79 -20.03 -11.25
C ALA A 271 20.36 -20.08 -9.79
N ILE A 272 20.31 -21.27 -9.22
CA ILE A 272 20.03 -21.46 -7.80
C ILE A 272 21.26 -22.14 -7.17
N MET A 273 21.75 -21.58 -6.08
CA MET A 273 22.90 -22.06 -5.35
C MET A 273 22.60 -22.20 -3.85
N TYR A 274 23.23 -23.15 -3.22
CA TYR A 274 23.30 -23.25 -1.77
C TYR A 274 24.79 -23.29 -1.39
N GLU A 275 25.22 -22.29 -0.63
CA GLU A 275 26.64 -22.09 -0.35
C GLU A 275 27.47 -22.09 -1.66
N ASP A 276 28.32 -23.06 -1.79
CA ASP A 276 29.20 -23.27 -2.94
C ASP A 276 28.69 -24.28 -3.96
N SER A 277 27.48 -24.84 -3.78
CA SER A 277 26.93 -25.89 -4.63
C SER A 277 25.78 -25.40 -5.47
N PHE A 278 25.78 -25.71 -6.76
CA PHE A 278 24.61 -25.47 -7.60
C PHE A 278 23.49 -26.46 -7.24
N ILE A 279 22.31 -25.94 -6.94
CA ILE A 279 21.04 -26.67 -6.97
C ILE A 279 20.57 -26.71 -8.43
N ARG A 280 20.68 -25.57 -9.12
CA ARG A 280 20.36 -25.43 -10.53
C ARG A 280 21.41 -24.54 -11.19
N PRO A 281 22.14 -25.04 -12.20
CA PRO A 281 23.12 -24.24 -12.94
C PRO A 281 22.46 -23.10 -13.72
N LEU A 282 23.25 -22.13 -14.16
CA LEU A 282 22.75 -20.99 -14.90
C LEU A 282 22.14 -21.43 -16.23
N ARG A 283 20.89 -21.11 -16.44
CA ARG A 283 20.13 -21.43 -17.65
C ARG A 283 19.27 -20.26 -18.11
N ILE A 284 18.94 -20.22 -19.39
CA ILE A 284 17.98 -19.27 -19.94
C ILE A 284 16.59 -19.65 -19.43
N MET A 285 15.84 -18.64 -19.02
CA MET A 285 14.46 -18.78 -18.59
C MET A 285 13.55 -18.32 -19.73
N GLU A 286 12.93 -19.27 -20.39
CA GLU A 286 11.96 -19.01 -21.45
C GLU A 286 10.70 -18.33 -20.88
N GLY A 287 10.02 -17.51 -21.70
CA GLY A 287 8.83 -16.78 -21.28
C GLY A 287 9.10 -15.52 -20.44
N TYR A 288 10.34 -15.25 -20.05
CA TYR A 288 10.70 -14.06 -19.26
C TYR A 288 11.31 -12.97 -20.14
N CYS A 289 10.64 -11.83 -20.24
CA CYS A 289 11.14 -10.66 -20.99
C CYS A 289 12.02 -9.73 -20.14
N ASP A 290 11.96 -9.84 -18.80
CA ASP A 290 12.70 -9.02 -17.83
C ASP A 290 12.89 -9.80 -16.53
N LEU A 291 13.72 -9.28 -15.62
CA LEU A 291 13.88 -9.85 -14.28
C LEU A 291 12.52 -10.01 -13.59
N PRO A 292 12.26 -11.15 -12.91
CA PRO A 292 10.97 -11.38 -12.23
C PRO A 292 10.80 -10.47 -11.02
N TYR A 293 11.88 -9.90 -10.50
CA TYR A 293 11.85 -8.94 -9.42
C TYR A 293 11.46 -7.55 -9.92
N THR A 294 10.56 -6.91 -9.19
CA THR A 294 10.20 -5.50 -9.39
C THR A 294 10.48 -4.75 -8.11
N VAL A 295 11.34 -3.74 -8.19
CA VAL A 295 11.78 -2.98 -7.03
C VAL A 295 11.52 -1.50 -7.25
N SER A 296 11.00 -0.83 -6.22
CA SER A 296 10.85 0.62 -6.17
C SER A 296 11.25 1.15 -4.81
N PHE A 297 11.67 2.41 -4.77
CA PHE A 297 12.16 3.07 -3.58
C PHE A 297 11.28 4.25 -3.20
N TYR A 298 11.18 4.51 -1.90
CA TYR A 298 10.40 5.60 -1.33
C TYR A 298 10.83 6.96 -1.91
N ASN A 299 12.14 7.21 -1.96
CA ASN A 299 12.72 8.36 -2.64
C ASN A 299 13.89 7.86 -3.51
N PRO A 300 13.71 7.73 -4.83
CA PRO A 300 14.76 7.31 -5.70
C PRO A 300 15.76 8.45 -5.88
N ALA A 301 16.72 8.51 -5.01
CA ALA A 301 17.94 9.25 -5.28
C ALA A 301 18.67 8.64 -6.49
N SER A 302 19.70 9.31 -6.97
CA SER A 302 20.49 8.79 -8.07
C SER A 302 20.89 7.33 -7.79
N ARG A 303 20.56 6.40 -8.69
CA ARG A 303 20.93 4.97 -8.56
C ARG A 303 22.44 4.74 -8.43
N THR A 304 23.25 5.78 -8.53
CA THR A 304 24.70 5.75 -8.41
C THR A 304 25.20 6.11 -7.01
N GLU A 305 24.35 6.66 -6.14
CA GLU A 305 24.72 7.09 -4.79
C GLU A 305 24.11 6.15 -3.76
N SER A 306 24.91 5.26 -3.20
CA SER A 306 24.51 4.27 -2.21
C SER A 306 24.03 4.89 -0.88
N ASP A 307 24.33 6.16 -0.60
CA ASP A 307 24.03 6.81 0.67
C ASP A 307 22.69 7.56 0.67
N SER A 308 21.96 7.50 -0.42
CA SER A 308 20.74 8.30 -0.63
C SER A 308 19.42 7.54 -0.42
N TRP A 309 19.47 6.39 0.23
CA TRP A 309 18.29 5.63 0.60
C TRP A 309 17.54 6.31 1.74
N HIS A 310 16.27 6.66 1.49
CA HIS A 310 15.41 7.34 2.46
C HIS A 310 14.13 6.57 2.69
N SER A 311 13.60 6.65 3.91
CA SER A 311 12.27 6.22 4.30
C SER A 311 11.52 7.39 4.95
N ILE A 312 10.26 7.18 5.32
CA ILE A 312 9.51 8.18 6.09
C ILE A 312 10.16 8.47 7.45
N ILE A 313 10.93 7.52 7.99
CA ILE A 313 11.65 7.63 9.27
C ILE A 313 12.85 8.56 9.17
N SER A 314 13.53 8.62 8.02
CA SER A 314 14.80 9.33 7.86
C SER A 314 14.78 10.80 8.33
N PRO A 315 13.80 11.63 7.96
CA PRO A 315 13.76 13.04 8.41
C PRO A 315 13.40 13.19 9.89
N LEU A 316 12.86 12.14 10.52
CA LEU A 316 12.46 12.14 11.93
C LEU A 316 13.60 11.75 12.87
N GLU A 317 14.66 11.09 12.40
CA GLU A 317 15.71 10.54 13.25
C GLU A 317 16.34 11.58 14.19
N ASN A 318 16.75 12.74 13.66
CA ASN A 318 17.36 13.77 14.47
C ASN A 318 16.37 14.48 15.42
N PRO A 319 15.19 14.95 14.97
CA PRO A 319 14.24 15.61 15.86
C PRO A 319 13.73 14.72 17.00
N VAL A 320 13.47 13.43 16.73
CA VAL A 320 13.03 12.49 17.79
C VAL A 320 14.14 12.23 18.78
N ARG A 321 15.38 12.05 18.32
CA ARG A 321 16.54 11.89 19.20
C ARG A 321 16.75 13.13 20.09
N GLU A 322 16.64 14.34 19.52
CA GLU A 322 16.71 15.58 20.31
C GLU A 322 15.61 15.64 21.39
N LEU A 323 14.37 15.20 21.05
CA LEU A 323 13.26 15.12 22.00
C LEU A 323 13.54 14.13 23.14
N GLU A 324 14.06 12.95 22.81
CA GLU A 324 14.39 11.90 23.78
C GLU A 324 15.51 12.33 24.71
N ASP A 325 16.58 12.90 24.16
CA ASP A 325 17.73 13.39 24.96
C ASP A 325 17.30 14.52 25.93
N ALA A 326 16.50 15.47 25.45
CA ALA A 326 15.96 16.54 26.28
C ALA A 326 15.00 16.01 27.37
N THR A 327 14.14 15.03 27.02
CA THR A 327 13.22 14.39 27.96
C THR A 327 13.99 13.59 29.02
N ASN A 328 15.02 12.84 28.62
CA ASN A 328 15.88 12.10 29.52
C ASN A 328 16.66 13.04 30.44
N MET A 329 17.17 14.15 29.92
CA MET A 329 17.83 15.19 30.71
C MET A 329 16.87 15.78 31.74
N ARG A 330 15.64 16.10 31.35
CA ARG A 330 14.61 16.60 32.27
C ARG A 330 14.29 15.58 33.36
N LYS A 331 14.13 14.31 33.03
CA LYS A 331 13.92 13.23 34.02
C LYS A 331 15.09 13.11 34.99
N ARG A 332 16.34 13.14 34.50
CA ARG A 332 17.54 13.11 35.35
C ARG A 332 17.58 14.29 36.29
N LEU A 333 17.30 15.51 35.83
CA LEU A 333 17.19 16.68 36.66
C LEU A 333 16.11 16.50 37.74
N MET A 334 14.91 16.02 37.38
CA MET A 334 13.84 15.76 38.34
C MET A 334 14.24 14.75 39.41
N ILE A 335 14.91 13.65 39.04
CA ILE A 335 15.40 12.63 39.96
C ILE A 335 16.47 13.22 40.89
N MET A 336 17.42 13.98 40.36
CA MET A 336 18.44 14.65 41.14
C MET A 336 17.82 15.59 42.17
N TYR A 337 16.79 16.33 41.78
CA TYR A 337 16.14 17.28 42.67
C TYR A 337 15.16 16.63 43.66
N SER A 338 14.51 15.53 43.29
CA SER A 338 13.68 14.77 44.25
C SER A 338 14.51 14.08 45.34
N GLY A 339 15.75 13.75 45.03
CA GLY A 339 16.73 13.16 45.94
C GLY A 339 17.75 14.15 46.50
N LEU A 340 17.44 15.45 46.50
CA LEU A 340 18.37 16.47 46.97
C LEU A 340 18.99 16.10 48.33
N PRO A 341 20.32 16.06 48.44
CA PRO A 341 20.96 15.87 49.70
C PRO A 341 20.65 17.07 50.59
N LEU A 342 20.17 16.81 51.77
CA LEU A 342 20.09 17.83 52.80
C LEU A 342 21.50 18.40 53.06
N VAL A 343 21.65 19.68 52.83
CA VAL A 343 22.91 20.36 53.09
C VAL A 343 22.88 20.85 54.54
N ALA A 344 23.69 20.23 55.37
CA ALA A 344 23.89 20.67 56.76
C ALA A 344 25.12 21.58 56.84
N ARG A 345 24.91 22.83 57.21
CA ARG A 345 25.99 23.74 57.58
C ARG A 345 26.18 23.64 59.07
N THR A 346 27.27 23.03 59.49
CA THR A 346 27.59 22.87 60.94
C THR A 346 28.78 23.75 61.34
N ARG A 347 28.62 24.53 62.38
CA ARG A 347 29.69 25.37 62.93
C ARG A 347 30.79 24.53 63.58
N SER A 348 30.46 23.31 63.98
CA SER A 348 31.39 22.40 64.67
C SER A 348 32.17 21.47 63.75
N GLY A 349 31.89 21.45 62.42
CA GLY A 349 32.48 20.51 61.44
C GLY A 349 32.11 19.05 61.66
N LYS A 350 31.16 18.73 62.55
CA LYS A 350 30.69 17.34 62.78
C LYS A 350 29.54 17.02 61.86
N SER A 351 29.56 15.82 61.27
CA SER A 351 28.47 15.32 60.46
C SER A 351 27.19 15.17 61.29
N ILE A 352 26.07 15.68 60.78
CA ILE A 352 24.75 15.46 61.38
C ILE A 352 24.24 14.12 60.80
N SER A 353 23.95 13.15 61.68
CA SER A 353 23.29 11.90 61.30
C SER A 353 21.81 12.19 61.19
N LEU A 354 21.31 12.08 59.94
CA LEU A 354 19.90 12.25 59.61
C LEU A 354 19.24 10.89 59.43
N ASP A 355 18.24 10.61 60.25
CA ASP A 355 17.32 9.50 60.02
C ASP A 355 16.27 9.96 58.97
N LYS A 356 16.29 9.35 57.78
CA LYS A 356 15.42 9.70 56.66
C LYS A 356 13.96 9.22 56.80
N SER A 357 13.55 8.73 57.96
CA SER A 357 12.17 8.30 58.18
C SER A 357 11.20 9.50 58.22
N MET A 358 10.08 9.37 57.50
CA MET A 358 9.05 10.42 57.42
C MET A 358 8.56 10.82 58.82
N GLY A 359 8.51 12.13 59.08
CA GLY A 359 7.93 12.70 60.31
C GLY A 359 8.87 12.87 61.50
N LYS A 360 10.16 12.56 61.38
CA LYS A 360 11.13 12.84 62.45
C LYS A 360 11.59 14.30 62.45
N VAL A 361 11.47 14.91 63.60
CA VAL A 361 12.00 16.26 63.87
C VAL A 361 13.49 16.16 64.15
N VAL A 362 14.28 16.92 63.40
CA VAL A 362 15.74 17.03 63.59
C VAL A 362 16.02 18.25 64.46
N ASN A 363 16.51 18.01 65.63
CA ASN A 363 16.96 19.11 66.55
C ASN A 363 18.35 19.58 66.12
N LEU A 364 18.46 20.82 65.68
CA LEU A 364 19.71 21.49 65.32
C LEU A 364 20.27 22.24 66.52
N LYS A 365 21.60 22.29 66.65
CA LYS A 365 22.26 23.13 67.63
C LYS A 365 22.29 24.57 67.15
N GLU A 366 22.41 25.52 68.13
CA GLU A 366 22.49 26.91 67.79
C GLU A 366 23.69 27.20 66.86
N GLY A 367 23.39 27.80 65.69
CA GLY A 367 24.37 28.09 64.64
C GLY A 367 24.55 26.99 63.56
N ASP A 368 23.82 25.88 63.68
CA ASP A 368 23.72 24.88 62.63
C ASP A 368 22.48 25.17 61.74
N ASP A 369 22.65 25.06 60.45
CA ASP A 369 21.61 25.28 59.49
C ASP A 369 21.44 24.02 58.65
N LEU A 370 20.16 23.64 58.39
CA LEU A 370 19.77 22.50 57.57
C LEU A 370 18.82 23.00 56.51
N GLY A 371 19.26 22.96 55.30
CA GLY A 371 18.45 23.41 54.18
C GLY A 371 18.58 22.51 52.98
N PHE A 372 17.54 22.53 52.16
CA PHE A 372 17.67 22.02 50.81
C PHE A 372 18.29 23.11 49.92
N PRO A 373 19.18 22.76 49.01
CA PRO A 373 19.60 23.73 47.99
C PRO A 373 18.34 24.26 47.28
N GLU A 374 18.28 25.57 47.08
CA GLU A 374 17.14 26.19 46.39
C GLU A 374 16.94 25.55 45.03
N TRP A 375 15.71 25.05 44.80
CA TRP A 375 15.30 24.61 43.48
C TRP A 375 15.12 25.84 42.59
N ARG A 376 15.96 25.99 41.59
CA ARG A 376 15.84 27.05 40.60
C ARG A 376 14.93 26.69 39.42
N GLY A 377 14.22 25.57 39.50
CA GLY A 377 13.40 25.06 38.40
C GLY A 377 14.20 24.34 37.31
N THR A 378 13.51 23.79 36.35
CA THR A 378 14.14 23.31 35.12
C THR A 378 14.68 24.54 34.38
N PRO A 379 15.94 24.51 33.88
CA PRO A 379 16.40 25.61 33.04
C PRO A 379 15.39 25.89 31.93
N PRO A 380 14.94 27.15 31.76
CA PRO A 380 13.92 27.50 30.75
C PRO A 380 14.34 27.09 29.32
N ASP A 381 15.61 26.92 29.08
CA ASP A 381 16.15 26.46 27.81
C ASP A 381 15.83 25.00 27.49
N VAL A 382 15.67 24.14 28.52
CA VAL A 382 15.29 22.73 28.31
C VAL A 382 13.85 22.63 27.82
N ASP A 383 12.93 23.40 28.39
CA ASP A 383 11.51 23.39 27.96
C ASP A 383 11.36 23.99 26.56
N LYS A 384 12.07 25.08 26.23
CA LYS A 384 12.13 25.63 24.89
C LYS A 384 12.72 24.63 23.87
N HIS A 385 13.72 23.88 24.28
CA HIS A 385 14.34 22.88 23.43
C HIS A 385 13.37 21.70 23.13
N LEU A 386 12.57 21.29 24.12
CA LEU A 386 11.50 20.31 23.97
C LEU A 386 10.43 20.80 22.99
N GLU A 387 9.98 22.05 23.13
CA GLU A 387 9.01 22.66 22.20
C GLU A 387 9.58 22.76 20.78
N PHE A 388 10.84 23.16 20.65
CA PHE A 388 11.51 23.23 19.35
C PHE A 388 11.64 21.84 18.69
N ALA A 389 12.04 20.81 19.45
CA ALA A 389 12.14 19.45 18.94
C ALA A 389 10.76 18.91 18.48
N ARG A 390 9.70 19.16 19.25
CA ARG A 390 8.32 18.84 18.85
C ARG A 390 7.90 19.56 17.57
N GLY A 391 8.17 20.85 17.46
CA GLY A 391 7.89 21.61 16.25
C GLY A 391 8.62 21.05 15.03
N ARG A 392 9.86 20.60 15.19
CA ARG A 392 10.61 19.94 14.10
C ARG A 392 10.04 18.58 13.73
N ILE A 393 9.55 17.80 14.70
CA ILE A 393 8.86 16.53 14.44
C ILE A 393 7.61 16.77 13.60
N GLN A 394 6.80 17.76 13.95
CA GLN A 394 5.62 18.14 13.16
C GLN A 394 5.98 18.63 11.75
N GLN A 395 7.09 19.35 11.60
CA GLN A 395 7.59 19.77 10.29
C GLN A 395 8.16 18.62 9.46
N SER A 396 8.73 17.59 10.08
CA SER A 396 9.37 16.46 9.41
C SER A 396 8.43 15.27 9.20
N GLY A 397 7.45 15.07 10.08
CA GLY A 397 6.42 14.02 10.03
C GLY A 397 5.06 14.54 9.62
N PHE A 398 4.01 13.94 10.14
CA PHE A 398 2.64 14.42 9.97
C PHE A 398 2.29 15.45 11.05
N SER A 399 1.37 16.35 10.72
CA SER A 399 0.83 17.31 11.69
C SER A 399 -0.02 16.60 12.74
N ASP A 400 -0.12 17.19 13.95
CA ASP A 400 -0.92 16.65 15.07
C ASP A 400 -2.39 16.41 14.70
N VAL A 401 -2.91 17.15 13.73
CA VAL A 401 -4.27 17.00 13.18
C VAL A 401 -4.50 15.59 12.62
N MET A 402 -3.47 14.99 12.00
CA MET A 402 -3.56 13.64 11.45
C MET A 402 -3.65 12.56 12.52
N TYR A 403 -3.13 12.85 13.72
CA TYR A 403 -3.24 11.98 14.90
C TYR A 403 -4.49 12.26 15.75
N GLY A 404 -5.41 13.14 15.25
CA GLY A 404 -6.64 13.50 15.95
C GLY A 404 -6.46 14.47 17.12
N SER A 405 -5.25 15.04 17.28
CA SER A 405 -4.93 16.03 18.29
C SER A 405 -4.85 17.45 17.70
N GLY A 406 -5.06 18.48 18.55
CA GLY A 406 -4.94 19.88 18.10
C GLY A 406 -6.11 20.44 17.30
N VAL A 407 -7.23 19.73 17.23
CA VAL A 407 -8.40 20.13 16.40
C VAL A 407 -9.32 21.14 17.12
N GLY A 408 -9.14 21.35 18.44
CA GLY A 408 -10.09 22.08 19.29
C GLY A 408 -10.37 23.53 18.86
N ASP A 409 -9.37 24.22 18.31
CA ASP A 409 -9.47 25.66 17.94
C ASP A 409 -9.30 25.91 16.42
N ALA A 410 -9.02 24.86 15.63
CA ALA A 410 -8.83 25.03 14.19
C ALA A 410 -10.16 25.07 13.46
N SER A 411 -10.35 26.05 12.59
CA SER A 411 -11.50 26.09 11.68
C SER A 411 -11.44 24.88 10.72
N GLY A 412 -12.59 24.40 10.25
CA GLY A 412 -12.66 23.34 9.24
C GLY A 412 -11.76 23.60 8.01
N TYR A 413 -11.61 24.87 7.63
CA TYR A 413 -10.69 25.30 6.56
C TYR A 413 -9.21 25.11 6.95
N GLY A 414 -8.83 25.43 8.20
CA GLY A 414 -7.48 25.21 8.70
C GLY A 414 -7.11 23.72 8.73
N ILE A 415 -8.04 22.87 9.14
CA ILE A 415 -7.88 21.41 9.11
C ILE A 415 -7.67 20.91 7.68
N SER A 416 -8.45 21.41 6.71
CA SER A 416 -8.31 21.05 5.30
C SER A 416 -6.92 21.41 4.74
N ILE A 417 -6.42 22.62 5.03
CA ILE A 417 -5.07 23.03 4.58
C ILE A 417 -3.98 22.13 5.17
N MET A 418 -4.06 21.80 6.46
CA MET A 418 -3.07 20.90 7.10
C MET A 418 -3.11 19.49 6.51
N THR A 419 -4.30 18.99 6.19
CA THR A 419 -4.49 17.70 5.52
C THR A 419 -3.90 17.71 4.11
N ASP A 420 -4.15 18.77 3.35
CA ASP A 420 -3.60 18.94 1.99
C ASP A 420 -2.05 19.02 2.00
N GLN A 421 -1.46 19.69 2.99
CA GLN A 421 0.00 19.71 3.16
C GLN A 421 0.60 18.33 3.43
N ASN A 422 -0.07 17.51 4.22
CA ASN A 422 0.36 16.13 4.48
C ASN A 422 0.22 15.26 3.23
N ARG A 423 -0.82 15.48 2.41
CA ARG A 423 -1.00 14.81 1.11
C ARG A 423 0.15 15.08 0.15
N ILE A 424 0.57 16.35 0.02
CA ILE A 424 1.68 16.74 -0.86
C ILE A 424 2.97 15.98 -0.50
N ARG A 425 3.18 15.65 0.77
CA ARG A 425 4.35 14.86 1.21
C ARG A 425 4.29 13.41 0.81
N LEU A 426 3.10 12.82 0.80
CA LEU A 426 2.90 11.42 0.42
C LEU A 426 2.78 11.22 -1.10
N GLU A 427 2.48 12.27 -1.87
CA GLU A 427 2.28 12.18 -3.31
C GLU A 427 3.49 11.59 -4.08
N PRO A 428 4.74 12.03 -3.86
CA PRO A 428 5.89 11.42 -4.53
C PRO A 428 6.09 9.93 -4.17
N PRO A 429 6.08 9.50 -2.90
CA PRO A 429 6.13 8.09 -2.55
C PRO A 429 4.99 7.27 -3.15
N ILE A 430 3.76 7.79 -3.15
CA ILE A 430 2.60 7.13 -3.76
C ILE A 430 2.86 6.89 -5.25
N THR A 431 3.33 7.90 -5.98
CA THR A 431 3.68 7.73 -7.40
C THR A 431 4.73 6.62 -7.63
N HIS A 432 5.70 6.48 -6.74
CA HIS A 432 6.70 5.41 -6.84
C HIS A 432 6.11 4.04 -6.50
N LEU A 433 5.19 3.96 -5.57
CA LEU A 433 4.45 2.75 -5.25
C LEU A 433 3.50 2.35 -6.39
N GLU A 434 2.80 3.29 -7.01
CA GLU A 434 1.99 3.07 -8.22
C GLU A 434 2.84 2.49 -9.36
N ASN A 435 4.04 3.03 -9.56
CA ASN A 435 4.97 2.53 -10.56
C ASN A 435 5.44 1.11 -10.23
N LEU A 436 5.73 0.77 -8.97
CA LEU A 436 6.08 -0.58 -8.53
C LEU A 436 5.02 -1.58 -8.97
N TRP A 437 3.77 -1.33 -8.59
CA TRP A 437 2.65 -2.19 -8.91
C TRP A 437 2.34 -2.23 -10.41
N THR A 438 2.43 -1.09 -11.10
CA THR A 438 2.27 -1.02 -12.56
C THR A 438 3.28 -1.91 -13.28
N TRP A 439 4.55 -1.85 -12.89
CA TRP A 439 5.60 -2.67 -13.51
C TRP A 439 5.46 -4.15 -13.17
N ALA A 440 5.12 -4.46 -11.92
CA ALA A 440 4.86 -5.82 -11.48
C ALA A 440 3.67 -6.43 -12.26
N ALA A 441 2.53 -5.76 -12.29
CA ALA A 441 1.34 -6.20 -13.02
C ALA A 441 1.61 -6.45 -14.51
N ARG A 442 2.37 -5.56 -15.16
CA ARG A 442 2.77 -5.75 -16.57
C ARG A 442 3.62 -7.01 -16.77
N LYS A 443 4.52 -7.30 -15.83
CA LYS A 443 5.32 -8.53 -15.88
C LYS A 443 4.47 -9.77 -15.67
N TRP A 444 3.53 -9.74 -14.73
CA TRP A 444 2.62 -10.86 -14.46
C TRP A 444 1.72 -11.15 -15.67
N VAL A 445 1.13 -10.11 -16.26
CA VAL A 445 0.33 -10.27 -17.47
C VAL A 445 1.15 -10.88 -18.60
N LYS A 446 2.38 -10.41 -18.81
CA LYS A 446 3.27 -10.99 -19.82
C LYS A 446 3.60 -12.45 -19.56
N LEU A 447 3.87 -12.82 -18.29
CA LEU A 447 4.07 -14.23 -17.95
C LEU A 447 2.85 -15.09 -18.27
N VAL A 448 1.67 -14.61 -17.90
CA VAL A 448 0.42 -15.33 -18.18
C VAL A 448 0.19 -15.48 -19.68
N THR A 449 0.35 -14.40 -20.45
CA THR A 449 0.14 -14.44 -21.91
C THR A 449 1.18 -15.29 -22.63
N GLU A 450 2.39 -15.40 -22.12
CA GLU A 450 3.45 -16.22 -22.71
C GLU A 450 3.27 -17.72 -22.41
N PHE A 451 2.91 -18.05 -21.16
CA PHE A 451 2.78 -19.46 -20.75
C PHE A 451 1.42 -20.08 -21.09
N ILE A 452 0.35 -19.29 -21.08
CA ILE A 452 -1.02 -19.80 -21.33
C ILE A 452 -1.84 -18.90 -22.27
N PRO A 453 -1.37 -18.61 -23.50
CA PRO A 453 -2.05 -17.69 -24.41
C PRO A 453 -3.45 -18.17 -24.78
N ASP A 454 -3.62 -19.48 -25.05
CA ASP A 454 -4.86 -20.09 -25.55
C ASP A 454 -5.75 -20.69 -24.46
N ALA A 455 -5.32 -20.64 -23.20
CA ALA A 455 -6.07 -21.20 -22.10
C ALA A 455 -6.92 -20.16 -21.38
N TYR A 456 -7.94 -20.65 -20.71
CA TYR A 456 -8.81 -19.85 -19.84
C TYR A 456 -8.34 -19.99 -18.41
N MET A 457 -8.48 -18.93 -17.62
CA MET A 457 -8.23 -18.93 -16.21
C MET A 457 -9.49 -18.47 -15.47
N GLU A 458 -9.86 -19.18 -14.43
CA GLU A 458 -10.91 -18.78 -13.52
C GLU A 458 -10.28 -17.95 -12.39
N LEU A 459 -10.65 -16.68 -12.35
CA LEU A 459 -10.15 -15.73 -11.38
C LEU A 459 -11.27 -15.30 -10.45
N TYR A 460 -10.98 -15.30 -9.17
CA TYR A 460 -11.86 -14.80 -8.15
C TYR A 460 -11.12 -13.75 -7.30
N GLY A 461 -11.87 -12.86 -6.69
CA GLY A 461 -11.30 -11.82 -5.84
C GLY A 461 -12.33 -10.81 -5.41
N HIS A 462 -11.85 -9.74 -4.81
CA HIS A 462 -12.66 -8.68 -4.25
C HIS A 462 -12.28 -7.33 -4.85
N ILE A 463 -13.25 -6.64 -5.44
CA ILE A 463 -13.07 -5.29 -5.99
C ILE A 463 -14.21 -4.42 -5.50
N ARG A 464 -13.88 -3.27 -4.90
CA ARG A 464 -14.86 -2.25 -4.47
C ARG A 464 -15.99 -2.79 -3.59
N GLY A 465 -15.67 -3.70 -2.69
CA GLY A 465 -16.67 -4.28 -1.80
C GLY A 465 -17.56 -5.34 -2.45
N GLN A 466 -17.23 -5.79 -3.66
CA GLN A 466 -17.97 -6.83 -4.38
C GLN A 466 -17.06 -8.00 -4.73
N ASP A 467 -17.53 -9.20 -4.43
CA ASP A 467 -16.86 -10.42 -4.86
C ASP A 467 -17.12 -10.66 -6.35
N PHE A 468 -16.12 -11.12 -7.06
CA PHE A 468 -16.25 -11.53 -8.44
C PHE A 468 -15.64 -12.91 -8.68
N ALA A 469 -16.19 -13.63 -9.64
CA ALA A 469 -15.60 -14.84 -10.23
C ALA A 469 -15.80 -14.77 -11.73
N GLU A 470 -14.72 -14.71 -12.50
CA GLU A 470 -14.79 -14.59 -13.96
C GLU A 470 -13.75 -15.48 -14.63
N THR A 471 -14.13 -15.98 -15.79
CA THR A 471 -13.25 -16.78 -16.65
C THR A 471 -12.66 -15.87 -17.74
N ILE A 472 -11.35 -15.70 -17.74
CA ILE A 472 -10.64 -14.80 -18.65
C ILE A 472 -9.68 -15.61 -19.52
N LYS A 473 -9.57 -15.29 -20.81
CA LYS A 473 -8.60 -15.89 -21.72
C LYS A 473 -7.26 -15.16 -21.64
N GLY A 474 -6.13 -15.88 -21.59
CA GLY A 474 -4.80 -15.28 -21.49
C GLY A 474 -4.49 -14.26 -22.58
N GLU A 475 -4.85 -14.55 -23.83
CA GLU A 475 -4.66 -13.65 -24.98
C GLU A 475 -5.37 -12.29 -24.84
N ASP A 476 -6.49 -12.22 -24.11
CA ASP A 476 -7.25 -10.98 -23.96
C ASP A 476 -6.51 -9.95 -23.09
N LEU A 477 -5.58 -10.38 -22.25
CA LEU A 477 -4.81 -9.50 -21.36
C LEU A 477 -3.72 -8.69 -22.10
N ASP A 478 -3.13 -9.21 -23.18
CA ASP A 478 -2.02 -8.54 -23.89
C ASP A 478 -2.47 -7.34 -24.76
N LYS A 479 -3.79 -7.16 -24.90
CA LYS A 479 -4.37 -6.08 -25.72
C LYS A 479 -4.33 -4.71 -25.05
N TYR A 480 -3.91 -4.64 -23.78
CA TYR A 480 -4.04 -3.42 -22.97
C TYR A 480 -2.73 -3.01 -22.30
N THR A 481 -2.53 -1.71 -22.16
CA THR A 481 -1.51 -1.15 -21.25
C THR A 481 -2.12 -0.98 -19.86
N ILE A 482 -1.33 -1.27 -18.83
CA ILE A 482 -1.78 -1.28 -17.44
C ILE A 482 -1.14 -0.14 -16.68
N ARG A 483 -1.92 0.52 -15.83
CA ARG A 483 -1.45 1.51 -14.86
C ARG A 483 -2.21 1.32 -13.55
N CYS A 484 -1.46 1.27 -12.45
CA CYS A 484 -2.01 1.35 -11.11
C CYS A 484 -2.15 2.82 -10.69
N GLU A 485 -3.25 3.20 -10.10
CA GLU A 485 -3.46 4.50 -9.47
C GLU A 485 -3.93 4.27 -8.02
N ILE A 486 -3.26 4.90 -7.08
CA ILE A 486 -3.57 4.85 -5.65
C ILE A 486 -4.05 6.25 -5.27
N LYS A 487 -5.32 6.37 -4.90
CA LYS A 487 -5.89 7.65 -4.50
C LYS A 487 -6.04 7.69 -2.99
N PRO A 488 -5.18 8.42 -2.26
CA PRO A 488 -5.30 8.52 -0.82
C PRO A 488 -6.59 9.26 -0.44
N GLU A 489 -7.47 8.61 0.31
CA GLU A 489 -8.61 9.25 0.93
C GLU A 489 -8.23 9.69 2.35
N PHE A 490 -8.21 11.01 2.56
CA PHE A 490 -8.00 11.56 3.89
C PHE A 490 -9.33 11.69 4.66
N PRO A 491 -9.29 11.59 5.99
CA PRO A 491 -10.47 11.86 6.80
C PRO A 491 -11.07 13.23 6.43
N ASN A 492 -12.37 13.30 6.23
CA ASN A 492 -13.15 14.48 5.79
C ASN A 492 -13.07 14.83 4.29
N GLU A 493 -12.27 14.17 3.48
CA GLU A 493 -12.23 14.46 2.03
C GLU A 493 -13.55 14.11 1.36
N ARG A 494 -14.19 13.02 1.74
CA ARG A 494 -15.54 12.65 1.26
C ARG A 494 -16.56 13.73 1.54
N VAL A 495 -16.58 14.28 2.76
CA VAL A 495 -17.52 15.36 3.14
C VAL A 495 -17.27 16.62 2.31
N ARG A 496 -16.00 16.99 2.13
CA ARG A 496 -15.61 18.13 1.28
C ARG A 496 -16.02 17.90 -0.16
N ASN A 497 -15.73 16.75 -0.73
CA ASN A 497 -16.05 16.41 -2.10
C ASN A 497 -17.55 16.38 -2.34
N HIS A 498 -18.35 15.85 -1.41
CA HIS A 498 -19.80 15.92 -1.46
C HIS A 498 -20.33 17.37 -1.42
N ALA A 499 -19.76 18.22 -0.57
CA ALA A 499 -20.13 19.63 -0.51
C ALA A 499 -19.79 20.35 -1.81
N MET A 500 -18.59 20.11 -2.36
CA MET A 500 -18.14 20.68 -3.64
C MET A 500 -18.99 20.16 -4.81
N ALA A 501 -19.33 18.85 -4.86
CA ALA A 501 -20.20 18.28 -5.86
C ALA A 501 -21.60 18.93 -5.84
N THR A 502 -22.12 19.19 -4.64
CA THR A 502 -23.42 19.85 -4.47
C THR A 502 -23.38 21.30 -4.99
N GLN A 503 -22.31 22.05 -4.69
CA GLN A 503 -22.10 23.39 -5.20
C GLN A 503 -21.92 23.42 -6.73
N ALA A 504 -21.08 22.52 -7.26
CA ALA A 504 -20.82 22.40 -8.69
C ALA A 504 -22.07 22.00 -9.48
N LYS A 505 -22.95 21.18 -8.91
CA LYS A 505 -24.27 20.89 -9.47
C LYS A 505 -25.14 22.14 -9.56
N GLY A 506 -25.08 23.03 -8.56
CA GLY A 506 -25.78 24.30 -8.55
C GLY A 506 -25.32 25.26 -9.65
N ILE A 507 -24.08 25.16 -10.13
CA ILE A 507 -23.49 25.96 -11.20
C ILE A 507 -23.72 25.34 -12.59
N GLY A 508 -24.29 24.14 -12.67
CA GLY A 508 -24.61 23.48 -13.94
C GLY A 508 -23.51 22.58 -14.50
N VAL A 509 -22.57 22.12 -13.68
CA VAL A 509 -21.56 21.13 -14.10
C VAL A 509 -22.27 19.81 -14.45
N PRO A 510 -21.94 19.15 -15.58
CA PRO A 510 -22.55 17.90 -15.98
C PRO A 510 -22.42 16.80 -14.92
N GLU A 511 -23.49 16.02 -14.71
CA GLU A 511 -23.55 14.98 -13.67
C GLU A 511 -22.44 13.92 -13.82
N ARG A 512 -22.00 13.63 -15.05
CA ARG A 512 -20.88 12.74 -15.33
C ARG A 512 -19.57 13.25 -14.72
N ILE A 513 -19.26 14.54 -14.92
CA ILE A 513 -18.06 15.19 -14.36
C ILE A 513 -18.13 15.25 -12.84
N LEU A 514 -19.33 15.50 -12.27
CA LEU A 514 -19.53 15.48 -10.83
C LEU A 514 -19.27 14.10 -10.24
N MET A 515 -19.71 13.05 -10.91
CA MET A 515 -19.46 11.66 -10.48
C MET A 515 -18.00 11.27 -10.59
N GLU A 516 -17.31 11.66 -11.69
CA GLU A 516 -15.91 11.28 -11.92
C GLU A 516 -14.94 12.11 -11.05
N GLU A 517 -15.07 13.42 -11.01
CA GLU A 517 -14.07 14.31 -10.38
C GLU A 517 -14.31 14.57 -8.89
N TYR A 518 -15.57 14.68 -8.48
CA TYR A 518 -15.90 15.06 -7.09
C TYR A 518 -16.35 13.88 -6.24
N LEU A 519 -17.06 12.91 -6.82
CA LEU A 519 -17.55 11.76 -6.07
C LEU A 519 -16.68 10.52 -6.28
N ASP A 520 -15.65 10.61 -7.12
CA ASP A 520 -14.71 9.53 -7.47
C ASP A 520 -15.40 8.25 -7.96
N ILE A 521 -16.54 8.41 -8.62
CA ILE A 521 -17.26 7.30 -9.23
C ILE A 521 -16.64 7.03 -10.60
N GLN A 522 -15.90 5.96 -10.70
CA GLN A 522 -15.08 5.65 -11.88
C GLN A 522 -15.89 5.19 -13.08
N GLN A 523 -17.08 4.68 -12.85
CA GLN A 523 -18.01 4.23 -13.89
C GLN A 523 -19.33 4.97 -13.73
N PRO A 524 -19.41 6.24 -14.16
CA PRO A 524 -20.62 7.06 -13.96
C PRO A 524 -21.81 6.53 -14.75
N ASP A 525 -21.57 5.82 -15.86
CA ASP A 525 -22.63 5.23 -16.67
C ASP A 525 -23.24 3.99 -16.00
N ASP A 526 -22.41 3.15 -15.34
CA ASP A 526 -22.90 2.03 -14.54
C ASP A 526 -23.65 2.51 -13.30
N ALA A 527 -23.14 3.57 -12.64
CA ALA A 527 -23.83 4.20 -11.52
C ALA A 527 -25.21 4.76 -11.93
N ARG A 528 -25.31 5.30 -13.16
CA ARG A 528 -26.59 5.74 -13.73
C ARG A 528 -27.52 4.55 -14.02
N LEU A 529 -26.97 3.47 -14.56
CA LEU A 529 -27.76 2.25 -14.81
C LEU A 529 -28.29 1.66 -13.49
N MET A 530 -27.46 1.58 -12.43
CA MET A 530 -27.88 1.16 -11.09
C MET A 530 -28.97 2.08 -10.55
N LYS A 531 -28.82 3.39 -10.69
CA LYS A 531 -29.84 4.36 -10.26
C LYS A 531 -31.15 4.21 -11.05
N ILE A 532 -31.09 3.94 -12.34
CA ILE A 532 -32.27 3.64 -13.16
C ILE A 532 -32.91 2.34 -12.71
N GLN A 533 -32.11 1.32 -12.43
CA GLN A 533 -32.58 0.03 -11.91
C GLN A 533 -33.23 0.20 -10.55
N GLU A 534 -32.61 0.95 -9.63
CA GLU A 534 -33.20 1.29 -8.32
C GLU A 534 -34.52 2.05 -8.46
N LEU A 535 -34.58 3.02 -9.40
CA LEU A 535 -35.81 3.75 -9.70
C LEU A 535 -36.90 2.84 -10.28
N ILE A 536 -36.54 1.85 -11.08
CA ILE A 536 -37.47 0.84 -11.61
C ILE A 536 -37.93 -0.07 -10.45
N GLU A 537 -37.02 -0.53 -9.62
CA GLU A 537 -37.32 -1.40 -8.46
C GLU A 537 -38.17 -0.69 -7.40
N THR A 538 -37.90 0.59 -7.14
CA THR A 538 -38.67 1.41 -6.19
C THR A 538 -39.95 2.01 -6.77
N ASN A 539 -40.18 1.86 -8.08
CA ASN A 539 -41.41 2.33 -8.70
C ASN A 539 -42.63 1.60 -8.08
N PRO A 540 -43.66 2.32 -7.60
CA PRO A 540 -44.81 1.72 -6.96
C PRO A 540 -45.51 0.64 -7.81
N LEU A 541 -45.47 0.80 -9.14
CA LEU A 541 -46.06 -0.20 -10.06
C LEU A 541 -45.23 -1.47 -10.12
N THR A 542 -43.90 -1.35 -10.16
CA THR A 542 -42.99 -2.50 -10.18
C THR A 542 -43.02 -3.25 -8.87
N VAL A 543 -43.03 -2.54 -7.73
CA VAL A 543 -43.15 -3.12 -6.41
C VAL A 543 -44.48 -3.87 -6.27
N GLN A 544 -45.56 -3.28 -6.72
CA GLN A 544 -46.87 -3.96 -6.72
C GLN A 544 -46.88 -5.22 -7.58
N TYR A 545 -46.26 -5.16 -8.77
CA TYR A 545 -46.15 -6.31 -9.66
C TYR A 545 -45.32 -7.43 -9.04
N THR A 546 -44.17 -7.10 -8.44
CA THR A 546 -43.30 -8.06 -7.76
C THR A 546 -43.98 -8.72 -6.56
N ILE A 547 -44.72 -7.93 -5.73
CA ILE A 547 -45.51 -8.44 -4.63
C ILE A 547 -46.60 -9.39 -5.15
N MET A 548 -47.29 -9.06 -6.25
CA MET A 548 -48.29 -9.94 -6.85
C MET A 548 -47.68 -11.24 -7.40
N GLN A 549 -46.49 -11.21 -8.03
CA GLN A 549 -45.80 -12.42 -8.47
C GLN A 549 -45.42 -13.32 -7.29
N GLU A 550 -44.90 -12.74 -6.20
CA GLU A 550 -44.53 -13.49 -5.01
C GLU A 550 -45.74 -14.09 -4.30
N LEU A 551 -46.84 -13.33 -4.20
CA LEU A 551 -48.10 -13.83 -3.68
C LEU A 551 -48.71 -14.93 -4.57
N ALA A 552 -48.56 -14.82 -5.90
CA ALA A 552 -49.02 -15.86 -6.80
C ALA A 552 -48.18 -17.15 -6.67
N LYS A 553 -46.88 -17.07 -6.50
CA LYS A 553 -46.02 -18.23 -6.22
C LYS A 553 -46.42 -18.91 -4.88
N ARG A 554 -46.65 -18.14 -3.82
CA ARG A 554 -47.05 -18.66 -2.53
C ARG A 554 -48.46 -19.26 -2.57
N ALA A 555 -49.41 -18.64 -3.27
CA ALA A 555 -50.74 -19.20 -3.48
C ALA A 555 -50.70 -20.53 -4.26
N ALA A 556 -49.79 -20.65 -5.26
CA ALA A 556 -49.55 -21.88 -5.98
C ALA A 556 -48.95 -23.00 -5.13
N SER A 557 -48.16 -22.62 -4.07
CA SER A 557 -47.63 -23.57 -3.09
C SER A 557 -48.61 -23.96 -1.97
N GLY A 558 -49.86 -23.47 -2.02
CA GLY A 558 -50.96 -23.88 -1.12
C GLY A 558 -51.26 -22.92 0.01
N ASP A 559 -50.67 -21.72 0.02
CA ASP A 559 -50.95 -20.70 1.03
C ASP A 559 -52.27 -19.96 0.72
N GLN A 560 -53.32 -20.31 1.47
CA GLN A 560 -54.68 -19.74 1.31
C GLN A 560 -54.73 -18.24 1.61
N ILE A 561 -53.86 -17.74 2.51
CA ILE A 561 -53.83 -16.33 2.88
C ILE A 561 -53.21 -15.52 1.72
N ALA A 562 -52.15 -16.02 1.12
CA ALA A 562 -51.56 -15.39 -0.06
C ALA A 562 -52.52 -15.30 -1.26
N GLY A 563 -53.34 -16.33 -1.45
CA GLY A 563 -54.41 -16.33 -2.46
C GLY A 563 -55.51 -15.29 -2.22
N GLN A 564 -55.95 -15.10 -0.97
CA GLN A 564 -56.94 -14.07 -0.60
C GLN A 564 -56.38 -12.65 -0.78
N VAL A 565 -55.13 -12.40 -0.35
CA VAL A 565 -54.48 -11.10 -0.52
C VAL A 565 -54.30 -10.76 -1.99
N LEU A 566 -53.89 -11.75 -2.82
CA LEU A 566 -53.75 -11.59 -4.27
C LEU A 566 -55.10 -11.20 -4.92
N ALA A 567 -56.17 -11.86 -4.55
CA ALA A 567 -57.50 -11.56 -5.06
C ALA A 567 -58.00 -10.15 -4.68
N MET A 568 -57.70 -9.71 -3.45
CA MET A 568 -58.00 -8.35 -3.00
C MET A 568 -57.21 -7.30 -3.77
N MET A 569 -55.90 -7.49 -3.98
CA MET A 569 -55.06 -6.57 -4.74
C MET A 569 -55.49 -6.47 -6.23
N GLN A 570 -55.89 -7.59 -6.85
CA GLN A 570 -56.41 -7.60 -8.19
C GLN A 570 -57.77 -6.85 -8.28
N GLN A 571 -58.60 -6.99 -7.30
CA GLN A 571 -59.90 -6.29 -7.24
C GLN A 571 -59.72 -4.79 -7.04
N GLU A 572 -58.73 -4.37 -6.25
CA GLU A 572 -58.37 -2.97 -6.04
C GLU A 572 -57.80 -2.31 -7.31
N MET A 573 -56.96 -3.02 -8.06
CA MET A 573 -56.45 -2.55 -9.34
C MET A 573 -57.55 -2.43 -10.41
N MET A 574 -58.48 -3.36 -10.44
CA MET A 574 -59.64 -3.26 -11.34
C MET A 574 -60.53 -2.05 -10.99
N LYS A 575 -60.69 -1.75 -9.72
CA LYS A 575 -61.43 -0.54 -9.25
C LYS A 575 -60.72 0.74 -9.65
N GLN A 576 -59.40 0.79 -9.52
CA GLN A 576 -58.61 1.95 -9.94
C GLN A 576 -58.61 2.14 -11.44
N ALA A 577 -58.57 1.08 -12.24
CA ALA A 577 -58.66 1.13 -13.70
C ALA A 577 -60.05 1.59 -14.20
N GLN A 578 -61.14 1.26 -13.47
CA GLN A 578 -62.51 1.67 -13.82
C GLN A 578 -62.89 3.08 -13.27
N GLY A 579 -62.09 3.67 -12.42
CA GLY A 579 -62.39 4.93 -11.71
C GLY A 579 -61.80 6.20 -12.33
N ARG A 580 -61.29 6.16 -13.56
CA ARG A 580 -60.84 7.38 -14.24
C ARG A 580 -61.87 7.81 -15.29
N PRO A 581 -62.77 8.77 -14.98
CA PRO A 581 -63.51 9.47 -16.01
C PRO A 581 -62.53 10.35 -16.80
N GLU A 582 -62.52 10.19 -18.11
CA GLU A 582 -61.85 11.14 -19.01
C GLU A 582 -62.44 12.53 -18.80
N GLN A 583 -61.70 13.42 -18.14
CA GLN A 583 -61.99 14.86 -18.17
C GLN A 583 -61.44 15.39 -19.49
N PRO A 584 -62.30 16.11 -20.28
CA PRO A 584 -61.87 16.77 -21.49
C PRO A 584 -60.89 17.89 -21.13
N GLN A 585 -59.75 17.91 -21.79
CA GLN A 585 -58.82 19.00 -21.77
C GLN A 585 -59.48 20.30 -22.24
N ASN A 586 -59.65 21.24 -21.32
CA ASN A 586 -60.00 22.62 -21.67
C ASN A 586 -58.69 23.44 -21.55
N PRO A 587 -58.23 24.07 -22.64
CA PRO A 587 -57.08 24.94 -22.55
C PRO A 587 -57.50 26.31 -22.04
N GLU A 588 -56.64 26.96 -21.28
CA GLU A 588 -56.65 28.35 -20.88
C GLU A 588 -57.48 28.78 -19.67
N GLN A 589 -56.83 28.77 -18.49
CA GLN A 589 -56.88 29.94 -17.58
C GLN A 589 -55.66 29.90 -16.61
N PRO A 590 -54.95 31.01 -16.40
CA PRO A 590 -53.86 31.11 -15.45
C PRO A 590 -54.43 31.22 -14.05
N MET A 591 -54.18 30.22 -13.19
CA MET A 591 -54.53 30.29 -11.79
C MET A 591 -53.61 31.25 -11.04
N GLY A 592 -54.27 32.27 -10.47
CA GLY A 592 -53.65 33.22 -9.57
C GLY A 592 -53.14 32.56 -8.30
N VAL A 593 -51.93 32.88 -7.98
CA VAL A 593 -51.24 32.49 -6.76
C VAL A 593 -51.91 33.22 -5.58
N GLN A 594 -52.60 32.53 -4.72
CA GLN A 594 -52.93 33.02 -3.38
C GLN A 594 -51.73 32.87 -2.48
N SER A 595 -51.17 34.02 -2.08
CA SER A 595 -50.10 34.12 -1.09
C SER A 595 -50.65 33.83 0.31
N PRO A 596 -50.02 32.96 1.10
CA PRO A 596 -50.19 32.99 2.54
C PRO A 596 -49.36 34.12 3.12
N THR A 597 -50.00 35.00 3.82
CA THR A 597 -49.41 36.09 4.63
C THR A 597 -48.51 35.50 5.72
N GLY A 598 -47.23 35.57 5.51
CA GLY A 598 -46.19 35.36 6.51
C GLY A 598 -44.96 36.15 6.00
N GLN A 599 -44.74 37.30 6.57
CA GLN A 599 -43.57 38.14 6.23
C GLN A 599 -42.29 37.40 6.53
N PRO A 600 -41.41 37.15 5.57
CA PRO A 600 -40.02 36.83 5.85
C PRO A 600 -39.26 38.14 6.13
N GLN A 601 -38.47 38.14 7.19
CA GLN A 601 -37.44 39.17 7.40
C GLN A 601 -36.48 39.19 6.21
N PRO A 602 -36.02 40.37 5.75
CA PRO A 602 -35.07 40.44 4.65
C PRO A 602 -33.72 39.89 5.10
N GLU A 603 -33.20 38.92 4.36
CA GLU A 603 -31.80 38.49 4.43
C GLU A 603 -30.89 39.69 4.08
N PRO A 604 -29.77 39.87 4.79
CA PRO A 604 -28.83 40.92 4.51
C PRO A 604 -28.16 40.69 3.15
N THR A 605 -28.25 41.65 2.28
CA THR A 605 -27.58 41.69 0.97
C THR A 605 -26.06 41.61 1.11
N PRO A 606 -25.34 41.02 0.15
CA PRO A 606 -23.87 40.79 0.21
C PRO A 606 -23.03 42.09 0.35
N GLU A 607 -23.59 43.28 0.08
CA GLU A 607 -22.89 44.57 0.21
C GLU A 607 -22.62 44.98 1.66
N VAL A 608 -23.35 44.44 2.65
CA VAL A 608 -23.15 44.80 4.07
C VAL A 608 -22.01 44.04 4.70
N MET A 609 -21.63 42.88 4.14
CA MET A 609 -20.48 42.12 4.65
C MET A 609 -19.11 42.69 4.22
N THR A 610 -19.03 43.34 3.08
CA THR A 610 -17.79 43.94 2.59
C THR A 610 -17.38 45.19 3.38
N ASN A 611 -18.34 45.96 3.91
CA ASN A 611 -18.02 47.16 4.69
C ASN A 611 -17.58 46.83 6.15
N ARG A 612 -17.97 45.69 6.71
CA ARG A 612 -17.52 45.30 8.05
C ARG A 612 -16.08 44.77 8.07
N MET A 613 -15.61 44.14 6.98
CA MET A 613 -14.21 43.70 6.87
C MET A 613 -13.23 44.85 6.61
N VAL A 614 -13.67 45.96 6.07
CA VAL A 614 -12.82 47.13 5.80
C VAL A 614 -12.65 48.00 7.04
N GLU A 615 -13.64 48.04 7.96
CA GLU A 615 -13.52 48.80 9.20
C GLU A 615 -12.62 48.10 10.26
N GLU A 616 -12.54 46.77 10.29
CA GLU A 616 -11.64 46.07 11.21
C GLU A 616 -10.16 46.11 10.76
N GLN A 617 -9.85 46.39 9.49
CA GLN A 617 -8.46 46.55 9.02
C GLN A 617 -7.90 47.98 9.16
N GLN A 618 -8.70 48.99 9.45
CA GLN A 618 -8.21 50.37 9.64
C GLN A 618 -7.93 50.73 11.12
N GLY A 619 -8.17 49.83 12.07
CA GLY A 619 -7.97 50.05 13.50
C GLY A 619 -6.59 49.74 14.09
N ALA A 620 -5.65 49.22 13.32
CA ALA A 620 -4.30 48.90 13.80
C ALA A 620 -3.28 49.93 13.29
N SER A 621 -3.16 51.04 13.96
CA SER A 621 -2.04 51.98 13.78
C SER A 621 -0.77 51.44 14.39
N PRO A 622 0.38 51.54 13.74
CA PRO A 622 1.67 51.23 14.30
C PRO A 622 2.23 52.45 15.04
N ASN A 623 2.25 52.44 16.33
CA ASN A 623 3.15 53.21 17.17
C ASN A 623 4.01 52.16 17.92
N MET A 624 5.29 52.10 17.73
CA MET A 624 6.30 52.98 18.27
C MET A 624 7.70 52.60 17.75
N MET A 625 8.34 53.54 17.18
CA MET A 625 9.80 53.69 17.24
C MET A 625 10.20 54.17 18.64
N GLY A 626 11.35 53.70 19.09
CA GLY A 626 12.13 54.38 20.14
C GLY A 626 12.93 53.45 21.04
N GLY A 627 14.22 53.25 20.73
CA GLY A 627 15.29 53.77 21.58
C GLY A 627 15.96 52.77 22.51
N ILE A 628 17.20 52.53 22.17
CA ILE A 628 18.41 52.15 22.92
C ILE A 628 18.70 50.68 22.96
#